data_c8b70cbff17d0671fdaaa322ab793a21
#
_entry.id   c8b70cbff17d0671fdaaa322ab793a21
#
_cell.length_a   1.000
_cell.length_b   1.000
_cell.length_c   1.000
_cell.angle_alpha   90.00
_cell.angle_beta   90.00
_cell.angle_gamma   90.00
#
_symmetry.space_group_name_H-M   'P 1'
#
loop_
_entity.id
_entity.type
_entity.pdbx_description
1 polymer ?
#
loop_
_entity_poly.entity_id
_entity_poly.type
_entity_poly.pdbx_seq_one_letter_code
_entity_poly.pdbx_strand_id
1 'polypeptide(L)'
;MEQWGTGRAFACKAADCGSEVKLYLRAKLGSCNCTTGVADDADLDRMSDFDLIGGEVSPLGAGRPVTIAWMKGRSRAYALAARNPPGKSAISVVFNDRCDMIVATVVLPHDRPAAIETGVMAFLNSKPVVHWAELALGI
;
A
#
# COMPACT_ATOMS: atom_id res chain seq x y z
N MET A 1 -17.51 13.20 6.15
CA MET A 1 -17.83 11.78 6.36
C MET A 1 -16.92 10.88 5.57
N GLU A 2 -16.33 9.96 6.24
CA GLU A 2 -15.41 9.04 5.61
C GLU A 2 -16.17 7.97 4.82
N GLN A 3 -15.98 7.97 3.52
CA GLN A 3 -16.65 6.98 2.67
C GLN A 3 -15.84 5.70 2.53
N TRP A 4 -14.61 5.73 2.95
CA TRP A 4 -13.68 4.67 2.64
C TRP A 4 -13.66 3.74 3.81
N GLY A 5 -14.08 3.60 4.72
CA GLY A 5 -13.89 2.71 5.84
C GLY A 5 -12.73 3.13 6.71
N THR A 6 -12.36 2.26 7.61
CA THR A 6 -11.37 2.53 8.63
C THR A 6 -9.99 2.71 8.03
N GLY A 7 -9.28 3.75 8.48
CA GLY A 7 -7.92 3.99 8.10
C GLY A 7 -7.02 4.10 9.31
N ARG A 8 -5.73 3.85 9.10
CA ARG A 8 -4.74 3.98 10.15
C ARG A 8 -3.36 4.28 9.58
N ALA A 9 -2.61 5.10 10.28
CA ALA A 9 -1.22 5.38 9.95
C ALA A 9 -0.31 4.57 10.85
N PHE A 10 0.74 4.01 10.27
CA PHE A 10 1.79 3.31 10.98
C PHE A 10 3.13 3.96 10.60
N ALA A 11 4.13 3.76 11.44
CA ALA A 11 5.50 4.15 11.12
C ALA A 11 6.37 2.91 11.17
N CYS A 12 7.12 2.67 10.09
CA CYS A 12 8.13 1.64 10.08
C CYS A 12 9.48 2.29 10.37
N LYS A 13 10.10 1.91 11.47
CA LYS A 13 11.33 2.55 11.93
C LYS A 13 12.50 2.16 11.03
N ALA A 14 13.54 2.99 11.04
CA ALA A 14 14.71 2.79 10.20
C ALA A 14 15.37 1.42 10.45
N ALA A 15 15.33 0.92 11.67
CA ALA A 15 15.91 -0.39 11.99
C ALA A 15 15.23 -1.52 11.21
N ASP A 16 13.94 -1.38 10.89
CA ASP A 16 13.16 -2.42 10.21
C ASP A 16 13.04 -2.18 8.72
N CYS A 17 12.94 -0.93 8.29
CA CYS A 17 12.68 -0.58 6.91
C CYS A 17 13.87 0.08 6.19
N GLY A 18 14.99 0.24 6.86
CA GLY A 18 16.17 0.89 6.28
C GLY A 18 16.13 2.40 6.34
N SER A 19 14.96 2.99 6.34
CA SER A 19 14.68 4.40 6.59
C SER A 19 13.37 4.46 7.33
N GLU A 20 13.17 5.49 8.11
CA GLU A 20 11.86 5.66 8.74
C GLU A 20 10.86 6.07 7.67
N VAL A 21 9.83 5.26 7.49
CA VAL A 21 8.80 5.53 6.50
C VAL A 21 7.43 5.45 7.14
N LYS A 22 6.50 6.18 6.56
CA LYS A 22 5.12 6.17 7.03
C LYS A 22 4.26 5.38 6.08
N LEU A 23 3.36 4.60 6.65
CA LEU A 23 2.43 3.78 5.91
C LEU A 23 1.02 4.21 6.30
N TYR A 24 0.18 4.40 5.30
CA TYR A 24 -1.22 4.74 5.51
C TYR A 24 -2.05 3.57 4.99
N LEU A 25 -2.80 2.95 5.89
CA LEU A 25 -3.62 1.80 5.55
C LEU A 25 -5.08 2.19 5.62
N ARG A 26 -5.84 1.75 4.62
CA ARG A 26 -7.27 2.02 4.55
C ARG A 26 -8.01 0.79 4.06
N ALA A 27 -9.09 0.44 4.73
CA ALA A 27 -9.98 -0.63 4.29
C ALA A 27 -11.02 -0.07 3.33
N LYS A 28 -11.26 -0.77 2.23
CA LYS A 28 -12.31 -0.44 1.27
C LYS A 28 -13.16 -1.68 1.08
N LEU A 29 -14.35 -1.65 1.64
CA LEU A 29 -15.23 -2.81 1.65
C LEU A 29 -16.05 -2.88 0.37
N GLY A 30 -16.16 -4.08 -0.20
CA GLY A 30 -16.95 -4.31 -1.41
C GLY A 30 -16.39 -3.64 -2.65
N SER A 31 -15.10 -3.30 -2.66
CA SER A 31 -14.53 -2.44 -3.70
C SER A 31 -13.76 -3.18 -4.76
N CYS A 32 -13.48 -4.47 -4.58
CA CYS A 32 -12.71 -5.21 -5.57
C CYS A 32 -13.52 -6.40 -6.10
N ASN A 33 -12.99 -7.01 -7.17
CA ASN A 33 -13.61 -8.20 -7.72
C ASN A 33 -13.45 -9.34 -6.72
N CYS A 34 -14.55 -9.96 -6.33
CA CYS A 34 -14.56 -10.99 -5.30
C CYS A 34 -13.77 -12.24 -5.69
N THR A 35 -13.63 -12.50 -6.99
CA THR A 35 -12.94 -13.67 -7.50
C THR A 35 -11.48 -13.41 -7.77
N THR A 36 -11.17 -12.30 -8.47
CA THR A 36 -9.80 -12.02 -8.92
C THR A 36 -9.06 -11.05 -8.00
N GLY A 37 -9.76 -10.27 -7.20
CA GLY A 37 -9.14 -9.27 -6.35
C GLY A 37 -8.39 -8.23 -7.17
N VAL A 38 -7.11 -8.06 -6.87
CA VAL A 38 -6.22 -7.14 -7.57
C VAL A 38 -5.39 -7.98 -8.55
N ALA A 39 -5.86 -8.10 -9.78
CA ALA A 39 -5.33 -9.06 -10.73
C ALA A 39 -4.11 -8.53 -11.52
N ASP A 40 -4.05 -7.23 -11.78
CA ASP A 40 -3.00 -6.66 -12.62
C ASP A 40 -2.67 -5.23 -12.20
N ASP A 41 -1.74 -4.60 -12.93
CA ASP A 41 -1.29 -3.25 -12.62
C ASP A 41 -2.41 -2.21 -12.81
N ALA A 42 -3.28 -2.41 -13.77
CA ALA A 42 -4.39 -1.48 -13.99
C ALA A 42 -5.35 -1.48 -12.80
N ASP A 43 -5.65 -2.65 -12.25
CA ASP A 43 -6.45 -2.76 -11.04
C ASP A 43 -5.76 -2.08 -9.87
N LEU A 44 -4.48 -2.33 -9.70
CA LEU A 44 -3.71 -1.76 -8.60
C LEU A 44 -3.71 -0.22 -8.69
N ASP A 45 -3.45 0.32 -9.88
CA ASP A 45 -3.40 1.77 -10.07
C ASP A 45 -4.75 2.39 -9.77
N ARG A 46 -5.84 1.75 -10.20
CA ARG A 46 -7.19 2.27 -9.98
C ARG A 46 -7.58 2.24 -8.51
N MET A 47 -7.13 1.24 -7.78
CA MET A 47 -7.52 1.02 -6.39
C MET A 47 -6.65 1.77 -5.39
N SER A 48 -5.50 2.27 -5.82
CA SER A 48 -4.54 2.94 -4.93
C SER A 48 -5.04 4.29 -4.46
N ASP A 49 -4.56 4.71 -3.29
CA ASP A 49 -4.96 5.99 -2.67
C ASP A 49 -3.98 7.11 -3.01
N PHE A 50 -3.82 7.40 -4.29
CA PHE A 50 -2.88 8.44 -4.71
C PHE A 50 -3.28 9.84 -4.23
N ASP A 51 -4.53 10.05 -3.92
CA ASP A 51 -4.98 11.33 -3.38
C ASP A 51 -4.32 11.69 -2.06
N LEU A 52 -3.91 10.69 -1.29
CA LEU A 52 -3.21 10.92 -0.03
C LEU A 52 -1.84 11.57 -0.24
N ILE A 53 -1.28 11.47 -1.43
CA ILE A 53 0.07 11.91 -1.72
C ILE A 53 0.13 12.92 -2.87
N GLY A 54 -0.99 13.59 -3.13
CA GLY A 54 -1.05 14.63 -4.13
C GLY A 54 -1.60 14.22 -5.48
N GLY A 55 -1.85 12.93 -5.69
CA GLY A 55 -2.58 12.46 -6.87
C GLY A 55 -1.76 12.24 -8.14
N GLU A 56 -0.62 12.88 -8.28
CA GLU A 56 0.18 12.76 -9.51
C GLU A 56 1.37 11.85 -9.27
N VAL A 57 1.32 10.68 -9.89
CA VAL A 57 2.38 9.68 -9.77
C VAL A 57 2.70 9.09 -11.13
N SER A 58 3.91 8.56 -11.26
CA SER A 58 4.35 7.85 -12.47
C SER A 58 4.91 6.50 -12.04
N PRO A 59 4.46 5.39 -12.65
CA PRO A 59 5.02 4.10 -12.29
C PRO A 59 6.51 4.03 -12.56
N LEU A 60 7.24 3.43 -11.64
CA LEU A 60 8.68 3.20 -11.79
C LEU A 60 9.01 1.85 -12.38
N GLY A 61 8.01 1.03 -12.63
CA GLY A 61 8.19 -0.29 -13.22
C GLY A 61 6.89 -1.07 -13.13
N ALA A 62 6.97 -2.33 -13.53
CA ALA A 62 5.83 -3.22 -13.43
C ALA A 62 5.58 -3.58 -11.97
N GLY A 63 4.31 -3.75 -11.62
CA GLY A 63 3.94 -4.28 -10.33
C GLY A 63 4.19 -5.77 -10.25
N ARG A 64 4.02 -6.32 -9.06
CA ARG A 64 4.22 -7.75 -8.85
C ARG A 64 3.22 -8.27 -7.82
N PRO A 65 2.87 -9.56 -7.90
CA PRO A 65 2.02 -10.15 -6.90
C PRO A 65 2.73 -10.26 -5.55
N VAL A 66 1.97 -10.08 -4.48
CA VAL A 66 2.48 -10.21 -3.11
C VAL A 66 1.48 -11.00 -2.28
N THR A 67 1.93 -11.46 -1.12
CA THR A 67 1.06 -12.13 -0.16
C THR A 67 1.24 -11.48 1.20
N ILE A 68 0.13 -11.07 1.80
CA ILE A 68 0.10 -10.51 3.15
C ILE A 68 -0.75 -11.48 3.99
N ALA A 69 -0.10 -12.19 4.90
CA ALA A 69 -0.73 -13.27 5.66
C ALA A 69 -1.33 -14.30 4.67
N TRP A 70 -2.64 -14.49 4.67
CA TRP A 70 -3.30 -15.37 3.70
C TRP A 70 -3.82 -14.62 2.48
N MET A 71 -3.72 -13.30 2.48
CA MET A 71 -4.34 -12.45 1.47
C MET A 71 -3.40 -12.23 0.30
N LYS A 72 -3.94 -12.33 -0.89
CA LYS A 72 -3.19 -12.05 -2.10
C LYS A 72 -3.36 -10.58 -2.49
N GLY A 73 -2.33 -10.03 -3.09
CA GLY A 73 -2.36 -8.65 -3.50
C GLY A 73 -1.33 -8.36 -4.55
N ARG A 74 -1.08 -7.07 -4.74
CA ARG A 74 -0.12 -6.59 -5.72
C ARG A 74 0.56 -5.34 -5.20
N SER A 75 1.81 -5.16 -5.57
CA SER A 75 2.64 -4.03 -5.16
C SER A 75 3.28 -3.38 -6.37
N ARG A 76 3.38 -2.05 -6.35
CA ARG A 76 4.05 -1.29 -7.40
C ARG A 76 4.65 -0.03 -6.80
N ALA A 77 5.80 0.39 -7.37
CA ALA A 77 6.46 1.60 -6.94
C ALA A 77 6.21 2.73 -7.93
N TYR A 78 6.19 3.96 -7.41
CA TYR A 78 5.85 5.15 -8.19
C TYR A 78 6.78 6.29 -7.84
N ALA A 79 7.09 7.14 -8.83
CA ALA A 79 7.71 8.42 -8.58
C ALA A 79 6.60 9.43 -8.32
N LEU A 80 6.79 10.29 -7.34
CA LEU A 80 5.84 11.38 -7.10
C LEU A 80 6.15 12.50 -8.06
N ALA A 81 5.11 13.20 -8.52
CA ALA A 81 5.27 14.33 -9.42
C ALA A 81 6.22 15.35 -8.80
N ALA A 82 6.93 16.04 -9.66
CA ALA A 82 7.93 17.00 -9.20
C ALA A 82 7.34 17.99 -8.20
N ARG A 83 7.90 17.99 -7.02
CA ARG A 83 7.56 18.87 -5.94
C ARG A 83 8.85 19.36 -5.32
N ASN A 84 8.78 20.27 -4.40
CA ASN A 84 9.93 20.67 -3.62
C ASN A 84 9.92 19.93 -2.30
N PRO A 85 10.96 19.11 -2.00
CA PRO A 85 12.06 18.77 -2.91
C PRO A 85 11.65 17.65 -3.87
N PRO A 86 12.31 17.51 -5.04
CA PRO A 86 12.09 16.39 -5.94
C PRO A 86 12.71 15.11 -5.37
N GLY A 87 12.44 13.97 -6.02
CA GLY A 87 13.07 12.73 -5.66
C GLY A 87 12.33 11.91 -4.62
N LYS A 88 11.06 12.22 -4.38
CA LYS A 88 10.23 11.38 -3.50
C LYS A 88 9.59 10.27 -4.30
N SER A 89 9.27 9.18 -3.61
CA SER A 89 8.61 8.05 -4.23
C SER A 89 7.57 7.47 -3.29
N ALA A 90 6.80 6.53 -3.81
CA ALA A 90 5.78 5.85 -3.04
C ALA A 90 5.71 4.38 -3.46
N ILE A 91 5.19 3.55 -2.57
CA ILE A 91 4.85 2.17 -2.88
C ILE A 91 3.37 2.03 -2.55
N SER A 92 2.61 1.45 -3.45
CA SER A 92 1.22 1.09 -3.19
C SER A 92 1.12 -0.41 -3.13
N VAL A 93 0.48 -0.92 -2.09
CA VAL A 93 0.23 -2.35 -1.92
C VAL A 93 -1.26 -2.50 -1.66
N VAL A 94 -1.94 -3.25 -2.51
CA VAL A 94 -3.35 -3.54 -2.32
C VAL A 94 -3.49 -5.05 -2.15
N PHE A 95 -4.15 -5.46 -1.09
CA PHE A 95 -4.39 -6.88 -0.85
C PHE A 95 -5.83 -7.06 -0.36
N ASN A 96 -6.39 -8.22 -0.61
CA ASN A 96 -7.82 -8.39 -0.41
C ASN A 96 -8.17 -9.74 0.20
N ASP A 97 -9.30 -9.74 0.89
CA ASP A 97 -10.01 -10.94 1.31
C ASP A 97 -11.37 -10.88 0.63
N ARG A 98 -11.59 -11.71 -0.38
CA ARG A 98 -12.80 -11.69 -1.23
C ARG A 98 -12.99 -10.31 -1.86
N CYS A 99 -14.11 -9.65 -1.60
CA CYS A 99 -14.44 -8.35 -2.21
C CYS A 99 -13.92 -7.17 -1.42
N ASP A 100 -13.37 -7.40 -0.25
CA ASP A 100 -12.91 -6.35 0.66
C ASP A 100 -11.39 -6.24 0.58
N MET A 101 -10.88 -5.02 0.55
CA MET A 101 -9.45 -4.83 0.36
C MET A 101 -8.87 -3.85 1.35
N ILE A 102 -7.57 -3.97 1.53
CA ILE A 102 -6.75 -3.01 2.26
C ILE A 102 -5.83 -2.34 1.25
N VAL A 103 -5.78 -1.03 1.29
CA VAL A 103 -4.84 -0.25 0.48
C VAL A 103 -3.78 0.30 1.41
N ALA A 104 -2.53 -0.05 1.16
CA ALA A 104 -1.38 0.46 1.90
C ALA A 104 -0.62 1.43 1.00
N THR A 105 -0.44 2.65 1.49
CA THR A 105 0.30 3.68 0.78
C THR A 105 1.53 4.03 1.60
N VAL A 106 2.70 3.86 1.01
CA VAL A 106 3.98 4.10 1.68
C VAL A 106 4.66 5.26 0.98
N VAL A 107 4.98 6.29 1.74
CA VAL A 107 5.66 7.49 1.20
C VAL A 107 7.10 7.46 1.65
N LEU A 108 8.00 7.67 0.70
CA LEU A 108 9.43 7.59 0.90
C LEU A 108 10.07 8.95 0.64
N PRO A 109 11.05 9.36 1.48
CA PRO A 109 11.72 10.65 1.29
C PRO A 109 12.77 10.64 0.18
N HIS A 110 12.94 9.51 -0.51
CA HIS A 110 13.93 9.35 -1.58
C HIS A 110 13.31 8.59 -2.76
N ASP A 111 14.09 8.41 -3.81
CA ASP A 111 13.64 7.79 -5.06
C ASP A 111 14.11 6.35 -5.21
N ARG A 112 14.38 5.66 -4.12
CA ARG A 112 14.87 4.28 -4.15
C ARG A 112 13.91 3.34 -3.42
N PRO A 113 12.70 3.16 -3.95
CA PRO A 113 11.71 2.30 -3.28
C PRO A 113 12.16 0.85 -3.17
N ALA A 114 12.96 0.35 -4.12
CA ALA A 114 13.42 -1.04 -4.08
C ALA A 114 14.21 -1.35 -2.81
N ALA A 115 14.93 -0.37 -2.28
CA ALA A 115 15.72 -0.56 -1.06
C ALA A 115 14.86 -0.76 0.18
N ILE A 116 13.61 -0.34 0.13
CA ILE A 116 12.69 -0.34 1.28
C ILE A 116 11.67 -1.47 1.18
N GLU A 117 11.44 -1.98 -0.02
CA GLU A 117 10.30 -2.84 -0.30
C GLU A 117 10.26 -4.10 0.57
N THR A 118 11.39 -4.75 0.77
CA THR A 118 11.45 -5.95 1.61
C THR A 118 11.01 -5.66 3.04
N GLY A 119 11.49 -4.54 3.60
CA GLY A 119 11.10 -4.14 4.94
C GLY A 119 9.62 -3.78 5.04
N VAL A 120 9.08 -3.14 4.02
CA VAL A 120 7.65 -2.82 3.97
C VAL A 120 6.83 -4.10 3.95
N MET A 121 7.20 -5.08 3.13
CA MET A 121 6.48 -6.35 3.08
C MET A 121 6.53 -7.07 4.43
N ALA A 122 7.69 -7.08 5.07
CA ALA A 122 7.82 -7.68 6.39
C ALA A 122 6.94 -6.97 7.41
N PHE A 123 6.88 -5.63 7.35
CA PHE A 123 6.07 -4.86 8.27
C PHE A 123 4.58 -5.11 8.07
N LEU A 124 4.13 -5.19 6.82
CA LEU A 124 2.72 -5.48 6.53
C LEU A 124 2.32 -6.88 6.99
N ASN A 125 3.27 -7.81 7.07
CA ASN A 125 3.03 -9.15 7.59
C ASN A 125 3.19 -9.25 9.11
N SER A 126 3.51 -8.14 9.78
CA SER A 126 3.68 -8.16 11.23
C SER A 126 2.33 -8.32 11.94
N LYS A 127 2.38 -8.83 13.17
CA LYS A 127 1.17 -9.08 13.95
C LYS A 127 0.30 -7.83 14.13
N PRO A 128 0.84 -6.67 14.47
CA PRO A 128 -0.01 -5.49 14.65
C PRO A 128 -0.77 -5.10 13.38
N VAL A 129 -0.12 -5.18 12.22
CA VAL A 129 -0.76 -4.81 10.98
C VAL A 129 -1.79 -5.84 10.56
N VAL A 130 -1.45 -7.13 10.63
CA VAL A 130 -2.38 -8.20 10.26
C VAL A 130 -3.59 -8.18 11.19
N HIS A 131 -3.38 -7.97 12.48
CA HIS A 131 -4.49 -7.89 13.42
C HIS A 131 -5.41 -6.72 13.10
N TRP A 132 -4.83 -5.56 12.80
CA TRP A 132 -5.63 -4.41 12.40
C TRP A 132 -6.44 -4.71 11.13
N ALA A 133 -5.81 -5.36 10.15
CA ALA A 133 -6.49 -5.72 8.90
C ALA A 133 -7.66 -6.66 9.14
N GLU A 134 -7.48 -7.64 10.00
CA GLU A 134 -8.56 -8.57 10.36
C GLU A 134 -9.74 -7.81 10.95
N LEU A 135 -9.48 -6.90 11.87
CA LEU A 135 -10.53 -6.10 12.47
C LEU A 135 -11.21 -5.20 11.44
N ALA A 136 -10.44 -4.57 10.59
CA ALA A 136 -10.99 -3.65 9.60
C ALA A 136 -11.84 -4.35 8.56
N LEU A 137 -11.49 -5.60 8.23
CA LEU A 137 -12.24 -6.41 7.26
C LEU A 137 -13.35 -7.25 7.90
N GLY A 138 -13.46 -7.23 9.22
CA GLY A 138 -14.51 -7.96 9.92
C GLY A 138 -14.29 -9.46 9.94
N ILE A 139 -13.05 -9.88 9.97
CA ILE A 139 -12.70 -11.31 9.95
C ILE A 139 -12.48 -11.83 11.36
#